data_4b59726ecc236254725dc8f020d5d7af
#
_entry.id   4b59726ecc236254725dc8f020d5d7af
#
_cell.length_a   1.000
_cell.length_b   1.000
_cell.length_c   1.000
_cell.angle_alpha   90.00
_cell.angle_beta   90.00
_cell.angle_gamma   90.00
#
_symmetry.space_group_name_H-M   'P 1'
#
loop_
_entity.id
_entity.type
_entity.pdbx_description
1 polymer ?
#
loop_
_entity_poly.entity_id
_entity_poly.type
_entity_poly.pdbx_seq_one_letter_code
_entity_poly.pdbx_strand_id
1 'polypeptide(L)'
;MRLSRVMRLGAVGGVLMIGLASCSIDPENTPRDIAVRDRQDLRVNFDQPAGAATGSGRIFLLSPEVIGQPRTLQSVARDVGDTPAEGMRALFEGPNSGELQRLFRTAIPPGTRLLDVAQDGDELIVDVSSEFQQLTGEALVDGVAQIVLTASETSGVSSVTIAIDGVPQQWPAASGELQSEPLTRYDFPGLVLTSQPAFPSVPSPAPAAS
;
A
#
# COMPACT_ATOMS: atom_id res chain seq x y z
N MET A 1 -51.15 22.54 77.30
CA MET A 1 -50.75 23.99 77.41
C MET A 1 -49.87 24.33 76.18
N ARG A 2 -50.42 25.10 75.31
CA ARG A 2 -49.81 26.33 74.70
C ARG A 2 -48.46 26.09 73.97
N LEU A 3 -48.19 26.54 72.81
CA LEU A 3 -48.66 27.45 71.74
C LEU A 3 -47.58 27.41 70.68
N SER A 4 -47.98 27.18 69.44
CA SER A 4 -47.89 28.23 68.35
C SER A 4 -46.52 28.78 67.97
N ARG A 5 -46.16 28.65 66.79
CA ARG A 5 -46.07 29.60 65.67
C ARG A 5 -45.04 29.14 64.64
N VAL A 6 -45.41 28.81 63.46
CA VAL A 6 -45.71 29.65 62.28
C VAL A 6 -44.51 30.45 61.78
N MET A 7 -44.28 30.27 60.49
CA MET A 7 -43.75 31.21 59.48
C MET A 7 -42.29 31.07 59.14
N ARG A 8 -41.91 30.98 57.95
CA ARG A 8 -42.15 31.45 56.57
C ARG A 8 -41.03 30.91 55.69
N LEU A 9 -41.32 30.29 54.58
CA LEU A 9 -41.14 30.82 53.25
C LEU A 9 -39.75 31.42 52.95
N GLY A 10 -39.05 30.77 52.06
CA GLY A 10 -37.86 31.25 51.39
C GLY A 10 -37.51 30.37 50.23
N ALA A 11 -38.27 30.50 49.15
CA ALA A 11 -37.88 29.90 47.86
C ALA A 11 -36.72 30.70 47.31
N VAL A 12 -35.57 30.03 47.11
CA VAL A 12 -34.52 30.58 46.24
C VAL A 12 -34.24 29.53 45.17
N GLY A 13 -34.82 29.81 44.00
CA GLY A 13 -34.52 29.08 42.77
C GLY A 13 -33.11 29.39 42.31
N GLY A 14 -32.25 28.39 42.46
CA GLY A 14 -30.93 28.36 41.81
C GLY A 14 -31.09 27.83 40.40
N VAL A 15 -31.23 28.68 39.39
CA VAL A 15 -31.11 28.32 37.97
C VAL A 15 -29.66 27.99 37.70
N LEU A 16 -29.37 26.71 37.62
CA LEU A 16 -28.07 26.21 37.15
C LEU A 16 -27.98 26.42 35.63
N MET A 17 -27.44 27.56 35.23
CA MET A 17 -27.03 27.75 33.83
C MET A 17 -25.85 26.87 33.52
N ILE A 18 -26.11 25.71 32.90
CA ILE A 18 -25.08 24.91 32.24
C ILE A 18 -24.68 25.68 30.98
N GLY A 19 -23.60 26.42 31.07
CA GLY A 19 -22.94 27.02 29.93
C GLY A 19 -22.42 25.90 29.01
N LEU A 20 -23.09 25.70 27.90
CA LEU A 20 -22.57 24.97 26.76
C LEU A 20 -21.38 25.77 26.21
N ALA A 21 -20.16 25.43 26.66
CA ALA A 21 -18.94 25.86 25.99
C ALA A 21 -18.90 25.17 24.63
N SER A 22 -19.56 25.76 23.65
CA SER A 22 -19.36 25.43 22.24
C SER A 22 -17.93 25.84 21.91
N CYS A 23 -17.04 24.83 21.74
CA CYS A 23 -15.77 25.06 21.06
C CYS A 23 -16.08 25.37 19.60
N SER A 24 -16.27 26.67 19.30
CA SER A 24 -16.32 27.10 17.91
C SER A 24 -14.91 26.99 17.35
N ILE A 25 -14.69 26.03 16.49
CA ILE A 25 -13.52 26.01 15.61
C ILE A 25 -13.82 27.00 14.52
N ASP A 26 -13.19 28.18 14.60
CA ASP A 26 -13.27 29.15 13.52
C ASP A 26 -12.60 28.57 12.27
N PRO A 27 -13.30 28.47 11.13
CA PRO A 27 -12.68 28.04 9.89
C PRO A 27 -11.68 29.10 9.45
N GLU A 28 -10.39 28.75 9.50
CA GLU A 28 -9.34 29.60 8.96
C GLU A 28 -9.42 29.57 7.43
N ASN A 29 -9.72 30.74 6.84
CA ASN A 29 -9.85 30.89 5.39
C ASN A 29 -8.50 31.07 4.66
N THR A 30 -7.40 31.09 5.39
CA THR A 30 -6.04 31.21 4.81
C THR A 30 -5.13 30.11 5.32
N PRO A 31 -4.39 29.43 4.43
CA PRO A 31 -3.38 28.46 4.85
C PRO A 31 -2.34 29.15 5.75
N ARG A 32 -2.09 28.60 6.93
CA ARG A 32 -0.97 29.03 7.77
C ARG A 32 0.32 28.47 7.24
N ASP A 33 1.34 29.31 7.13
CA ASP A 33 2.70 28.83 6.92
C ASP A 33 3.18 28.05 8.15
N ILE A 34 3.51 26.77 7.91
CA ILE A 34 4.11 25.91 8.95
C ILE A 34 5.52 26.41 9.20
N ALA A 35 5.84 26.73 10.46
CA ALA A 35 7.17 27.21 10.82
C ALA A 35 8.25 26.18 10.38
N VAL A 36 9.42 26.69 9.98
CA VAL A 36 10.52 25.83 9.44
C VAL A 36 10.91 24.72 10.42
N ARG A 37 10.89 24.99 11.73
CA ARG A 37 11.14 24.00 12.78
C ARG A 37 10.12 22.85 12.78
N ASP A 38 8.83 23.20 12.59
CA ASP A 38 7.73 22.22 12.59
C ASP A 38 7.68 21.45 11.27
N ARG A 39 8.23 22.02 10.17
CA ARG A 39 8.43 21.33 8.89
C ARG A 39 9.52 20.26 8.98
N GLN A 40 10.49 20.40 9.90
CA GLN A 40 11.51 19.38 10.14
C GLN A 40 10.94 18.16 10.84
N ASP A 41 9.95 18.35 11.72
CA ASP A 41 9.24 17.25 12.40
C ASP A 41 8.23 16.56 11.47
N LEU A 42 7.70 17.27 10.47
CA LEU A 42 6.85 16.70 9.40
C LEU A 42 7.67 15.99 8.31
N ARG A 43 8.96 16.28 8.19
CA ARG A 43 9.88 15.38 7.53
C ARG A 43 10.06 14.20 8.48
N VAL A 44 9.18 13.22 8.35
CA VAL A 44 9.48 11.90 8.86
C VAL A 44 10.81 11.53 8.20
N ASN A 45 11.91 11.84 8.87
CA ASN A 45 13.13 11.13 8.64
C ASN A 45 12.80 9.69 9.08
N PHE A 46 12.26 8.92 8.15
CA PHE A 46 12.60 7.52 8.18
C PHE A 46 14.11 7.57 8.16
N ASP A 47 14.74 7.31 9.30
CA ASP A 47 16.18 7.10 9.35
C ASP A 47 16.46 6.11 8.24
N GLN A 48 16.86 6.67 7.08
CA GLN A 48 17.22 5.86 5.94
C GLN A 48 18.51 5.21 6.38
N PRO A 49 18.51 3.93 6.71
CA PRO A 49 19.71 3.28 7.19
C PRO A 49 20.81 3.56 6.19
N ALA A 50 22.02 3.85 6.71
CA ALA A 50 23.18 4.06 5.87
C ALA A 50 23.27 2.91 4.85
N GLY A 51 23.14 3.22 3.56
CA GLY A 51 23.03 2.22 2.49
C GLY A 51 21.64 2.02 1.91
N ALA A 52 20.63 2.83 2.28
CA ALA A 52 19.37 2.83 1.56
C ALA A 52 19.60 3.32 0.13
N ALA A 53 19.11 2.58 -0.85
CA ALA A 53 19.21 2.95 -2.24
C ALA A 53 18.59 4.33 -2.48
N THR A 54 19.32 5.20 -3.20
CA THR A 54 18.94 6.58 -3.48
C THR A 54 18.34 6.75 -4.87
N GLY A 55 18.23 5.66 -5.64
CA GLY A 55 17.72 5.66 -6.99
C GLY A 55 16.22 5.92 -7.10
N SER A 56 15.77 6.28 -8.29
CA SER A 56 14.36 6.48 -8.64
C SER A 56 13.59 5.17 -8.85
N GLY A 57 14.30 4.06 -9.11
CA GLY A 57 13.69 2.75 -9.33
C GLY A 57 13.06 2.19 -8.05
N ARG A 58 11.96 1.48 -8.22
CA ARG A 58 11.26 0.79 -7.13
C ARG A 58 10.96 -0.64 -7.53
N ILE A 59 11.13 -1.55 -6.58
CA ILE A 59 10.73 -2.95 -6.74
C ILE A 59 9.84 -3.36 -5.57
N PHE A 60 9.03 -4.38 -5.76
CA PHE A 60 8.22 -4.93 -4.68
C PHE A 60 8.82 -6.22 -4.14
N LEU A 61 8.99 -6.27 -2.83
CA LEU A 61 9.47 -7.45 -2.10
C LEU A 61 8.45 -7.86 -1.04
N LEU A 62 8.45 -9.13 -0.68
CA LEU A 62 7.70 -9.61 0.48
C LEU A 62 8.22 -8.93 1.74
N SER A 63 7.31 -8.29 2.47
CA SER A 63 7.61 -7.65 3.75
C SER A 63 7.95 -8.70 4.82
N PRO A 64 8.63 -8.31 5.91
CA PRO A 64 8.85 -9.19 7.04
C PRO A 64 7.52 -9.76 7.56
N GLU A 65 7.50 -11.04 7.86
CA GLU A 65 6.32 -11.70 8.42
C GLU A 65 6.01 -11.17 9.82
N VAL A 66 4.74 -10.79 10.03
CA VAL A 66 4.22 -10.40 11.34
C VAL A 66 3.16 -11.42 11.75
N ILE A 67 3.34 -12.04 12.91
CA ILE A 67 2.40 -13.06 13.39
C ILE A 67 0.97 -12.49 13.46
N GLY A 68 0.03 -13.17 12.82
CA GLY A 68 -1.38 -12.78 12.79
C GLY A 68 -1.73 -11.70 11.75
N GLN A 69 -0.78 -11.29 10.91
CA GLN A 69 -1.04 -10.41 9.77
C GLN A 69 -0.90 -11.17 8.45
N PRO A 70 -1.68 -10.80 7.43
CA PRO A 70 -1.50 -11.37 6.10
C PRO A 70 -0.14 -10.97 5.53
N ARG A 71 0.38 -11.80 4.63
CA ARG A 71 1.58 -11.45 3.85
C ARG A 71 1.28 -10.23 2.97
N THR A 72 2.27 -9.37 2.87
CA THR A 72 2.15 -8.16 2.04
C THR A 72 3.45 -7.93 1.27
N LEU A 73 3.30 -7.21 0.17
CA LEU A 73 4.40 -6.69 -0.63
C LEU A 73 4.65 -5.23 -0.26
N GLN A 74 5.89 -4.87 -0.17
CA GLN A 74 6.32 -3.50 0.12
C GLN A 74 7.25 -3.01 -0.97
N SER A 75 7.00 -1.78 -1.43
CA SER A 75 7.88 -1.08 -2.36
C SER A 75 9.18 -0.67 -1.67
N VAL A 76 10.30 -1.04 -2.26
CA VAL A 76 11.64 -0.65 -1.81
C VAL A 76 12.37 0.09 -2.92
N ALA A 77 13.11 1.14 -2.55
CA ALA A 77 13.88 1.93 -3.50
C ALA A 77 15.14 1.19 -3.97
N ARG A 78 15.48 1.33 -5.24
CA ARG A 78 16.68 0.78 -5.87
C ARG A 78 17.46 1.86 -6.58
N ASP A 79 18.78 1.75 -6.51
CA ASP A 79 19.69 2.63 -7.27
C ASP A 79 19.82 2.12 -8.71
N VAL A 80 18.72 2.20 -9.42
CA VAL A 80 18.60 1.84 -10.84
C VAL A 80 17.81 2.93 -11.54
N GLY A 81 17.88 2.99 -12.85
CA GLY A 81 17.06 3.90 -13.65
C GLY A 81 15.56 3.57 -13.52
N ASP A 82 14.75 4.38 -14.15
CA ASP A 82 13.28 4.29 -14.13
C ASP A 82 12.71 3.53 -15.35
N THR A 83 13.56 2.80 -16.08
CA THR A 83 13.10 1.97 -17.19
C THR A 83 12.52 0.64 -16.70
N PRO A 84 11.48 0.10 -17.38
CA PRO A 84 10.91 -1.20 -17.02
C PRO A 84 11.95 -2.32 -16.92
N ALA A 85 12.88 -2.35 -17.86
CA ALA A 85 13.93 -3.38 -17.92
C ALA A 85 14.88 -3.33 -16.72
N GLU A 86 15.24 -2.11 -16.25
CA GLU A 86 16.11 -1.96 -15.08
C GLU A 86 15.38 -2.33 -13.80
N GLY A 87 14.10 -1.94 -13.66
CA GLY A 87 13.27 -2.34 -12.54
C GLY A 87 13.08 -3.87 -12.46
N MET A 88 12.79 -4.50 -13.61
CA MET A 88 12.67 -5.96 -13.69
C MET A 88 14.00 -6.65 -13.36
N ARG A 89 15.12 -6.18 -13.92
CA ARG A 89 16.44 -6.76 -13.60
C ARG A 89 16.74 -6.69 -12.10
N ALA A 90 16.50 -5.55 -11.47
CA ALA A 90 16.69 -5.39 -10.03
C ALA A 90 15.77 -6.31 -9.20
N LEU A 91 14.54 -6.56 -9.66
CA LEU A 91 13.62 -7.50 -9.02
C LEU A 91 14.16 -8.94 -9.08
N PHE A 92 14.64 -9.37 -10.25
CA PHE A 92 15.16 -10.73 -10.46
C PHE A 92 16.52 -10.98 -9.80
N GLU A 93 17.30 -9.92 -9.51
CA GLU A 93 18.48 -10.00 -8.63
C GLU A 93 18.11 -10.31 -7.18
N GLY A 94 16.85 -10.09 -6.80
CA GLY A 94 16.33 -10.37 -5.47
C GLY A 94 16.71 -9.33 -4.42
N PRO A 95 16.41 -9.61 -3.13
CA PRO A 95 16.72 -8.71 -2.03
C PRO A 95 18.24 -8.58 -1.81
N ASN A 96 18.71 -7.34 -1.64
CA ASN A 96 20.10 -7.05 -1.29
C ASN A 96 20.40 -7.39 0.18
N SER A 97 21.67 -7.30 0.58
CA SER A 97 22.08 -7.66 1.94
C SER A 97 21.39 -6.85 3.04
N GLY A 98 21.14 -5.57 2.81
CA GLY A 98 20.42 -4.71 3.77
C GLY A 98 18.94 -5.06 3.88
N GLU A 99 18.31 -5.44 2.80
CA GLU A 99 16.93 -5.91 2.76
C GLU A 99 16.79 -7.29 3.43
N LEU A 100 17.73 -8.19 3.18
CA LEU A 100 17.79 -9.49 3.86
C LEU A 100 17.94 -9.35 5.37
N GLN A 101 18.78 -8.42 5.85
CA GLN A 101 18.91 -8.11 7.28
C GLN A 101 17.60 -7.59 7.88
N ARG A 102 16.81 -6.86 7.09
CA ARG A 102 15.46 -6.41 7.46
C ARG A 102 14.37 -7.45 7.20
N LEU A 103 14.75 -8.67 6.89
CA LEU A 103 13.87 -9.83 6.68
C LEU A 103 12.97 -9.72 5.45
N PHE A 104 13.27 -8.84 4.50
CA PHE A 104 12.61 -8.88 3.19
C PHE A 104 12.94 -10.17 2.45
N ARG A 105 12.00 -10.64 1.65
CA ARG A 105 12.12 -11.88 0.87
C ARG A 105 11.60 -11.65 -0.55
N THR A 106 11.89 -12.60 -1.42
CA THR A 106 11.27 -12.70 -2.74
C THR A 106 10.53 -14.03 -2.86
N ALA A 107 9.41 -14.02 -3.58
CA ALA A 107 8.73 -15.25 -3.98
C ALA A 107 9.32 -15.82 -5.28
N ILE A 108 10.08 -15.03 -6.05
CA ILE A 108 10.70 -15.51 -7.29
C ILE A 108 11.68 -16.63 -6.97
N PRO A 109 11.53 -17.83 -7.61
CA PRO A 109 12.39 -18.95 -7.32
C PRO A 109 13.85 -18.68 -7.63
N PRO A 110 14.78 -19.20 -6.83
CA PRO A 110 16.20 -19.15 -7.17
C PRO A 110 16.46 -19.78 -8.54
N GLY A 111 17.26 -19.10 -9.36
CA GLY A 111 17.59 -19.58 -10.71
C GLY A 111 16.65 -19.10 -11.80
N THR A 112 15.48 -18.53 -11.46
CA THR A 112 14.64 -17.88 -12.45
C THR A 112 15.40 -16.71 -13.11
N ARG A 113 15.43 -16.71 -14.43
CA ARG A 113 16.11 -15.68 -15.22
C ARG A 113 15.11 -14.80 -15.93
N LEU A 114 15.37 -13.51 -15.94
CA LEU A 114 14.71 -12.56 -16.83
C LEU A 114 15.31 -12.76 -18.23
N LEU A 115 14.50 -13.16 -19.20
CA LEU A 115 14.93 -13.45 -20.55
C LEU A 115 14.80 -12.22 -21.44
N ASP A 116 13.64 -11.55 -21.38
CA ASP A 116 13.37 -10.35 -22.14
C ASP A 116 12.36 -9.42 -21.41
N VAL A 117 12.38 -8.14 -21.75
CA VAL A 117 11.42 -7.13 -21.34
C VAL A 117 11.12 -6.24 -22.53
N ALA A 118 9.92 -6.35 -23.06
CA ALA A 118 9.44 -5.57 -24.18
C ALA A 118 8.21 -4.74 -23.76
N GLN A 119 8.10 -3.52 -24.29
CA GLN A 119 6.92 -2.68 -24.06
C GLN A 119 6.20 -2.45 -25.39
N ASP A 120 4.90 -2.73 -25.40
CA ASP A 120 4.00 -2.45 -26.52
C ASP A 120 2.88 -1.52 -26.04
N GLY A 121 2.98 -0.26 -26.39
CA GLY A 121 2.08 0.78 -25.88
C GLY A 121 2.21 0.94 -24.37
N ASP A 122 1.16 0.58 -23.65
CA ASP A 122 1.09 0.62 -22.17
C ASP A 122 1.13 -0.78 -21.53
N GLU A 123 1.32 -1.82 -22.34
CA GLU A 123 1.53 -3.18 -21.89
C GLU A 123 3.02 -3.51 -21.80
N LEU A 124 3.45 -4.10 -20.70
CA LEU A 124 4.79 -4.64 -20.54
C LEU A 124 4.76 -6.15 -20.67
N ILE A 125 5.56 -6.68 -21.58
CA ILE A 125 5.76 -8.12 -21.75
C ILE A 125 7.05 -8.50 -21.03
N VAL A 126 6.96 -9.38 -20.05
CA VAL A 126 8.07 -9.86 -19.23
C VAL A 126 8.26 -11.35 -19.49
N ASP A 127 9.35 -11.70 -20.18
CA ASP A 127 9.67 -13.10 -20.45
C ASP A 127 10.65 -13.65 -19.42
N VAL A 128 10.28 -14.77 -18.81
CA VAL A 128 11.07 -15.41 -17.76
C VAL A 128 11.29 -16.89 -18.08
N SER A 129 12.34 -17.46 -17.49
CA SER A 129 12.67 -18.86 -17.70
C SER A 129 11.73 -19.81 -16.94
N SER A 130 11.68 -21.06 -17.40
CA SER A 130 10.74 -22.09 -16.90
C SER A 130 10.83 -22.40 -15.41
N GLU A 131 11.90 -22.01 -14.73
CA GLU A 131 12.03 -22.15 -13.28
C GLU A 131 10.90 -21.41 -12.53
N PHE A 132 10.34 -20.35 -13.11
CA PHE A 132 9.20 -19.64 -12.52
C PHE A 132 7.96 -20.52 -12.35
N GLN A 133 7.79 -21.55 -13.19
CA GLN A 133 6.68 -22.52 -13.09
C GLN A 133 6.75 -23.44 -11.87
N GLN A 134 7.85 -23.42 -11.11
CA GLN A 134 7.94 -24.17 -9.84
C GLN A 134 7.06 -23.58 -8.74
N LEU A 135 6.62 -22.34 -8.90
CA LEU A 135 5.71 -21.70 -7.97
C LEU A 135 4.32 -22.32 -8.03
N THR A 136 3.70 -22.48 -6.87
CA THR A 136 2.33 -22.99 -6.73
C THR A 136 1.60 -22.27 -5.59
N GLY A 137 0.26 -22.25 -5.65
CA GLY A 137 -0.58 -21.69 -4.61
C GLY A 137 -0.27 -20.21 -4.33
N GLU A 138 -0.18 -19.85 -3.06
CA GLU A 138 0.04 -18.46 -2.64
C GLU A 138 1.40 -17.91 -3.10
N ALA A 139 2.44 -18.75 -3.14
CA ALA A 139 3.76 -18.31 -3.61
C ALA A 139 3.73 -17.92 -5.09
N LEU A 140 2.88 -18.57 -5.90
CA LEU A 140 2.68 -18.20 -7.30
C LEU A 140 2.02 -16.82 -7.40
N VAL A 141 0.96 -16.58 -6.62
CA VAL A 141 0.30 -15.26 -6.57
C VAL A 141 1.30 -14.17 -6.15
N ASP A 142 2.11 -14.44 -5.12
CA ASP A 142 3.12 -13.48 -4.65
C ASP A 142 4.18 -13.17 -5.71
N GLY A 143 4.68 -14.20 -6.40
CA GLY A 143 5.69 -14.04 -7.46
C GLY A 143 5.15 -13.25 -8.66
N VAL A 144 3.92 -13.56 -9.08
CA VAL A 144 3.22 -12.82 -10.15
C VAL A 144 2.98 -11.36 -9.73
N ALA A 145 2.48 -11.15 -8.50
CA ALA A 145 2.25 -9.81 -7.96
C ALA A 145 3.54 -8.98 -7.87
N GLN A 146 4.68 -9.59 -7.49
CA GLN A 146 5.97 -8.89 -7.46
C GLN A 146 6.35 -8.34 -8.84
N ILE A 147 6.17 -9.13 -9.90
CA ILE A 147 6.45 -8.71 -11.28
C ILE A 147 5.49 -7.59 -11.68
N VAL A 148 4.18 -7.80 -11.54
CA VAL A 148 3.15 -6.83 -11.98
C VAL A 148 3.26 -5.51 -11.25
N LEU A 149 3.40 -5.53 -9.92
CA LEU A 149 3.50 -4.31 -9.11
C LEU A 149 4.80 -3.55 -9.39
N THR A 150 5.93 -4.27 -9.58
CA THR A 150 7.21 -3.62 -9.94
C THR A 150 7.13 -2.97 -11.32
N ALA A 151 6.55 -3.66 -12.30
CA ALA A 151 6.33 -3.11 -13.64
C ALA A 151 5.47 -1.84 -13.60
N SER A 152 4.41 -1.85 -12.79
CA SER A 152 3.47 -0.73 -12.65
C SER A 152 4.05 0.51 -11.95
N GLU A 153 5.25 0.44 -11.39
CA GLU A 153 5.96 1.62 -10.86
C GLU A 153 6.58 2.47 -11.97
N THR A 154 6.76 1.88 -13.16
CA THR A 154 7.27 2.62 -14.31
C THR A 154 6.14 3.37 -14.99
N SER A 155 6.38 4.66 -15.25
CA SER A 155 5.40 5.50 -15.96
C SER A 155 5.13 4.97 -17.36
N GLY A 156 3.85 4.92 -17.74
CA GLY A 156 3.42 4.43 -19.06
C GLY A 156 3.18 2.92 -19.11
N VAL A 157 3.32 2.18 -18.00
CA VAL A 157 2.93 0.77 -17.90
C VAL A 157 1.63 0.66 -17.10
N SER A 158 0.57 0.16 -17.73
CA SER A 158 -0.73 -0.07 -17.08
C SER A 158 -1.08 -1.55 -16.93
N SER A 159 -0.51 -2.40 -17.79
CA SER A 159 -0.76 -3.84 -17.79
C SER A 159 0.51 -4.64 -18.07
N VAL A 160 0.49 -5.91 -17.70
CA VAL A 160 1.65 -6.80 -17.77
C VAL A 160 1.24 -8.18 -18.27
N THR A 161 1.92 -8.65 -19.31
CA THR A 161 1.87 -10.05 -19.75
C THR A 161 3.16 -10.74 -19.35
N ILE A 162 3.04 -11.89 -18.67
CA ILE A 162 4.21 -12.70 -18.30
C ILE A 162 4.26 -13.91 -19.21
N ALA A 163 5.40 -14.08 -19.88
CA ALA A 163 5.70 -15.21 -20.75
C ALA A 163 6.70 -16.16 -20.07
N ILE A 164 6.67 -17.43 -20.46
CA ILE A 164 7.67 -18.42 -20.11
C ILE A 164 8.36 -18.89 -21.39
N ASP A 165 9.66 -18.70 -21.46
CA ASP A 165 10.47 -19.08 -22.63
C ASP A 165 9.83 -18.57 -23.96
N GLY A 166 9.38 -17.32 -23.96
CA GLY A 166 8.74 -16.64 -25.08
C GLY A 166 7.26 -16.95 -25.29
N VAL A 167 6.62 -17.77 -24.48
CA VAL A 167 5.22 -18.16 -24.62
C VAL A 167 4.37 -17.51 -23.53
N PRO A 168 3.45 -16.58 -23.86
CA PRO A 168 2.53 -15.99 -22.90
C PRO A 168 1.71 -17.03 -22.14
N GLN A 169 1.56 -16.84 -20.84
CA GLN A 169 0.81 -17.75 -19.97
C GLN A 169 -0.32 -17.01 -19.25
N GLN A 170 -1.31 -17.76 -18.76
CA GLN A 170 -2.31 -17.25 -17.84
C GLN A 170 -1.80 -17.35 -16.41
N TRP A 171 -1.98 -16.28 -15.65
CA TRP A 171 -1.51 -16.21 -14.27
C TRP A 171 -2.63 -15.85 -13.31
N PRO A 172 -2.55 -16.28 -12.04
CA PRO A 172 -3.58 -15.97 -11.06
C PRO A 172 -3.52 -14.52 -10.60
N ALA A 173 -4.69 -13.92 -10.41
CA ALA A 173 -4.87 -12.72 -9.60
C ALA A 173 -4.77 -13.05 -8.10
N ALA A 174 -4.93 -12.05 -7.22
CA ALA A 174 -4.95 -12.24 -5.76
C ALA A 174 -6.04 -13.20 -5.28
N SER A 175 -7.13 -13.35 -6.03
CA SER A 175 -8.20 -14.32 -5.77
C SER A 175 -7.76 -15.79 -6.00
N GLY A 176 -6.66 -16.00 -6.70
CA GLY A 176 -6.23 -17.32 -7.20
C GLY A 176 -6.84 -17.71 -8.55
N GLU A 177 -7.73 -16.89 -9.11
CA GLU A 177 -8.33 -17.15 -10.43
C GLU A 177 -7.38 -16.76 -11.55
N LEU A 178 -7.23 -17.66 -12.54
CA LEU A 178 -6.41 -17.42 -13.72
C LEU A 178 -7.03 -16.34 -14.60
N GLN A 179 -6.22 -15.38 -15.00
CA GLN A 179 -6.60 -14.29 -15.89
C GLN A 179 -6.20 -14.61 -17.32
N SER A 180 -7.08 -14.33 -18.27
CA SER A 180 -6.80 -14.41 -19.72
C SER A 180 -6.31 -13.09 -20.32
N GLU A 181 -6.61 -11.99 -19.66
CA GLU A 181 -6.19 -10.64 -20.03
C GLU A 181 -4.86 -10.28 -19.36
N PRO A 182 -4.09 -9.32 -19.89
CA PRO A 182 -2.91 -8.79 -19.22
C PRO A 182 -3.22 -8.33 -17.79
N LEU A 183 -2.35 -8.65 -16.86
CA LEU A 183 -2.53 -8.34 -15.44
C LEU A 183 -2.26 -6.87 -15.15
N THR A 184 -2.99 -6.33 -14.20
CA THR A 184 -2.83 -4.97 -13.71
C THR A 184 -2.53 -4.95 -12.21
N ARG A 185 -2.07 -3.83 -11.68
CA ARG A 185 -1.92 -3.67 -10.22
C ARG A 185 -3.22 -3.88 -9.43
N TYR A 186 -4.37 -3.69 -10.08
CA TYR A 186 -5.69 -3.82 -9.44
C TYR A 186 -6.14 -5.27 -9.27
N ASP A 187 -5.45 -6.22 -9.92
CA ASP A 187 -5.70 -7.65 -9.76
C ASP A 187 -5.13 -8.20 -8.44
N PHE A 188 -4.36 -7.37 -7.70
CA PHE A 188 -3.72 -7.74 -6.45
C PHE A 188 -4.16 -6.88 -5.26
N PRO A 189 -5.48 -6.72 -5.01
CA PRO A 189 -5.97 -5.94 -3.87
C PRO A 189 -5.54 -6.59 -2.55
N GLY A 190 -5.11 -5.75 -1.60
CA GLY A 190 -4.73 -6.20 -0.26
C GLY A 190 -3.33 -6.81 -0.14
N LEU A 191 -2.61 -7.04 -1.24
CA LEU A 191 -1.22 -7.53 -1.18
C LEU A 191 -0.20 -6.41 -0.95
N VAL A 192 -0.55 -5.16 -1.17
CA VAL A 192 0.37 -4.03 -0.97
C VAL A 192 0.17 -3.45 0.41
N LEU A 193 1.26 -3.32 1.16
CA LEU A 193 1.26 -2.57 2.41
C LEU A 193 1.07 -1.08 2.08
N THR A 194 -0.11 -0.56 2.37
CA THR A 194 -0.39 0.87 2.23
C THR A 194 -0.42 1.53 3.59
N SER A 195 0.10 2.75 3.68
CA SER A 195 -0.02 3.57 4.89
C SER A 195 -1.41 4.22 5.03
N GLN A 196 -2.27 4.05 4.04
CA GLN A 196 -3.63 4.57 4.10
C GLN A 196 -4.54 3.63 4.89
N PRO A 197 -5.33 4.16 5.84
CA PRO A 197 -6.34 3.35 6.51
C PRO A 197 -7.34 2.82 5.48
N ALA A 198 -7.82 1.59 5.68
CA ALA A 198 -8.88 1.03 4.85
C ALA A 198 -10.13 1.92 4.97
N PHE A 199 -10.51 2.56 3.88
CA PHE A 199 -11.77 3.30 3.85
C PHE A 199 -12.93 2.31 3.93
N PRO A 200 -13.98 2.60 4.73
CA PRO A 200 -15.17 1.79 4.71
C PRO A 200 -15.76 1.77 3.29
N SER A 201 -16.20 0.62 2.85
CA SER A 201 -16.86 0.48 1.54
C SER A 201 -18.02 1.47 1.44
N VAL A 202 -18.01 2.27 0.38
CA VAL A 202 -19.15 3.19 0.11
C VAL A 202 -20.39 2.32 -0.14
N PRO A 203 -21.49 2.52 0.59
CA PRO A 203 -22.71 1.75 0.34
C PRO A 203 -23.15 1.96 -1.12
N SER A 204 -23.40 0.86 -1.85
CA SER A 204 -24.01 0.97 -3.17
C SER A 204 -25.35 1.69 -3.05
N PRO A 205 -25.65 2.66 -3.92
CA PRO A 205 -26.96 3.29 -3.92
C PRO A 205 -28.04 2.22 -4.15
N ALA A 206 -29.10 2.26 -3.34
CA ALA A 206 -30.22 1.37 -3.52
C ALA A 206 -30.80 1.54 -4.94
N PRO A 207 -31.23 0.45 -5.61
CA PRO A 207 -31.87 0.57 -6.91
C PRO A 207 -33.09 1.46 -6.78
N ALA A 208 -33.24 2.39 -7.74
CA ALA A 208 -34.40 3.28 -7.78
C ALA A 208 -35.66 2.42 -7.86
N ALA A 209 -36.58 2.65 -6.92
CA ALA A 209 -37.92 2.00 -6.98
C ALA A 209 -38.64 2.43 -8.26
N SER A 210 -38.99 1.46 -9.11
CA SER A 210 -39.75 1.62 -10.32
C SER A 210 -41.25 1.63 -10.03
#